data_652767e79f097a626954ec4d706ec1e9
#
_entry.id   652767e79f097a626954ec4d706ec1e9
#
_cell.length_a   1.000
_cell.length_b   1.000
_cell.length_c   1.000
_cell.angle_alpha   90.00
_cell.angle_beta   90.00
_cell.angle_gamma   90.00
#
_symmetry.space_group_name_H-M   'P 1'
#
loop_
_entity.id
_entity.type
_entity.pdbx_description
1 polymer ?
#
loop_
_entity_poly.entity_id
_entity_poly.type
_entity_poly.pdbx_seq_one_letter_code
_entity_poly.pdbx_strand_id
1 'polypeptide(L)'
;MADKWWLLLHTLIGTAASAFGSAAFNQLMEIEDDARMQRTSDRPLPSRRMSVMKAFGIGWGLAAFGVIHLAAKVNAEAAIFAAATIAIYVFVYTPMKKWHSSNTLVGAIPGAIPPLIGWVGAGGDWMAWGGWFLFWLLFFWQLPHFFAISWLCREEYEEAGYQMWSNGDVTGRKTSVLFVVFSICLMSLVIAGSATGLFPSWVAVAHTALVIYLMRPILSYRASGERAPMRKAFLGTLLYLPLVLVGLAFAWT
;
A
#
# COMPACT_ATOMS: atom_id res chain seq x y z
N MET A 1 29.74 -7.45 7.72
CA MET A 1 28.88 -6.25 7.80
C MET A 1 28.71 -5.55 6.46
N ALA A 2 29.79 -5.37 5.67
CA ALA A 2 29.72 -4.75 4.33
C ALA A 2 28.71 -5.46 3.39
N ASP A 3 28.68 -6.78 3.40
CA ASP A 3 27.79 -7.59 2.54
C ASP A 3 26.30 -7.35 2.82
N LYS A 4 25.91 -7.10 4.09
CA LYS A 4 24.51 -6.83 4.45
C LYS A 4 24.04 -5.47 3.95
N TRP A 5 24.87 -4.44 4.00
CA TRP A 5 24.52 -3.11 3.44
C TRP A 5 24.46 -3.12 1.92
N TRP A 6 25.35 -3.89 1.29
CA TRP A 6 25.33 -4.08 -0.15
C TRP A 6 24.04 -4.76 -0.61
N LEU A 7 23.66 -5.83 0.07
CA LEU A 7 22.41 -6.56 -0.20
C LEU A 7 21.16 -5.69 0.00
N LEU A 8 21.12 -4.92 1.09
CA LEU A 8 20.04 -3.95 1.34
C LEU A 8 19.92 -2.94 0.20
N LEU A 9 21.04 -2.37 -0.25
CA LEU A 9 21.06 -1.40 -1.36
C LEU A 9 20.50 -2.00 -2.64
N HIS A 10 20.94 -3.21 -3.02
CA HIS A 10 20.42 -3.88 -4.21
C HIS A 10 18.93 -4.23 -4.09
N THR A 11 18.47 -4.66 -2.92
CA THR A 11 17.07 -4.94 -2.67
C THR A 11 16.22 -3.67 -2.82
N LEU A 12 16.67 -2.55 -2.26
CA LEU A 12 15.98 -1.26 -2.38
C LEU A 12 15.96 -0.75 -3.83
N ILE A 13 17.08 -0.80 -4.54
CA ILE A 13 17.16 -0.36 -5.95
C ILE A 13 16.21 -1.17 -6.83
N GLY A 14 16.26 -2.51 -6.74
CA GLY A 14 15.44 -3.37 -7.55
C GLY A 14 13.94 -3.24 -7.25
N THR A 15 13.58 -3.17 -5.96
CA THR A 15 12.20 -2.97 -5.53
C THR A 15 11.66 -1.61 -5.97
N ALA A 16 12.43 -0.53 -5.80
CA ALA A 16 12.03 0.80 -6.23
C ALA A 16 11.87 0.89 -7.75
N ALA A 17 12.79 0.32 -8.53
CA ALA A 17 12.69 0.29 -9.97
C ALA A 17 11.43 -0.45 -10.44
N SER A 18 11.14 -1.63 -9.87
CA SER A 18 9.91 -2.39 -10.14
C SER A 18 8.65 -1.59 -9.82
N ALA A 19 8.63 -0.88 -8.68
CA ALA A 19 7.51 -0.05 -8.27
C ALA A 19 7.31 1.15 -9.20
N PHE A 20 8.37 1.85 -9.60
CA PHE A 20 8.29 2.95 -10.56
C PHE A 20 7.86 2.48 -11.96
N GLY A 21 8.31 1.30 -12.39
CA GLY A 21 7.85 0.67 -13.62
C GLY A 21 6.35 0.40 -13.59
N SER A 22 5.85 -0.19 -12.51
CA SER A 22 4.41 -0.43 -12.28
C SER A 22 3.60 0.88 -12.29
N ALA A 23 4.11 1.92 -11.63
CA ALA A 23 3.44 3.23 -11.58
C ALA A 23 3.39 3.89 -12.97
N ALA A 24 4.42 3.73 -13.80
CA ALA A 24 4.42 4.23 -15.17
C ALA A 24 3.36 3.51 -16.03
N PHE A 25 3.24 2.19 -15.92
CA PHE A 25 2.18 1.44 -16.61
C PHE A 25 0.79 1.81 -16.12
N ASN A 26 0.60 2.02 -14.82
CA ASN A 26 -0.67 2.50 -14.30
C ASN A 26 -1.05 3.86 -14.91
N GLN A 27 -0.13 4.83 -14.96
CA GLN A 27 -0.40 6.12 -15.60
C GLN A 27 -0.69 6.00 -17.10
N LEU A 28 -0.07 5.04 -17.81
CA LEU A 28 -0.36 4.76 -19.22
C LEU A 28 -1.79 4.25 -19.43
N MET A 29 -2.27 3.41 -18.52
CA MET A 29 -3.61 2.84 -18.61
C MET A 29 -4.71 3.83 -18.19
N GLU A 30 -4.38 4.83 -17.38
CA GLU A 30 -5.32 5.78 -16.76
C GLU A 30 -5.22 7.20 -17.33
N ILE A 31 -4.61 7.43 -18.50
CA ILE A 31 -4.38 8.78 -19.07
C ILE A 31 -5.66 9.62 -19.12
N GLU A 32 -6.75 9.03 -19.64
CA GLU A 32 -8.03 9.73 -19.79
C GLU A 32 -8.73 9.97 -18.45
N ASP A 33 -8.63 9.02 -17.54
CA ASP A 33 -9.22 9.10 -16.21
C ASP A 33 -8.47 10.12 -15.35
N ASP A 34 -7.13 10.08 -15.40
CA ASP A 34 -6.26 11.03 -14.73
C ASP A 34 -6.50 12.47 -15.20
N ALA A 35 -6.84 12.66 -16.48
CA ALA A 35 -7.14 13.98 -17.03
C ALA A 35 -8.46 14.59 -16.49
N ARG A 36 -9.37 13.75 -16.00
CA ARG A 36 -10.67 14.19 -15.42
C ARG A 36 -10.56 14.57 -13.95
N MET A 37 -9.53 14.08 -13.24
CA MET A 37 -9.35 14.31 -11.81
C MET A 37 -8.40 15.49 -11.57
N GLN A 38 -8.81 16.49 -10.78
CA GLN A 38 -8.00 17.66 -10.46
C GLN A 38 -6.63 17.29 -9.87
N ARG A 39 -6.58 16.26 -9.03
CA ARG A 39 -5.37 15.76 -8.37
C ARG A 39 -4.33 15.17 -9.34
N THR A 40 -4.75 14.63 -10.49
CA THR A 40 -3.89 13.88 -11.41
C THR A 40 -3.80 14.47 -12.82
N SER A 41 -4.64 15.44 -13.17
CA SER A 41 -4.65 16.09 -14.49
C SER A 41 -3.31 16.72 -14.87
N ASP A 42 -2.52 17.16 -13.89
CA ASP A 42 -1.19 17.74 -14.11
C ASP A 42 -0.05 16.71 -14.18
N ARG A 43 -0.35 15.40 -14.16
CA ARG A 43 0.65 14.35 -14.39
C ARG A 43 1.26 14.47 -15.80
N PRO A 44 2.50 13.95 -16.02
CA PRO A 44 3.19 14.11 -17.30
C PRO A 44 2.44 13.62 -18.54
N LEU A 45 1.64 12.56 -18.43
CA LEU A 45 0.88 11.98 -19.53
C LEU A 45 -0.43 12.73 -19.80
N PRO A 46 -1.33 12.94 -18.84
CA PRO A 46 -2.55 13.74 -19.06
C PRO A 46 -2.24 15.17 -19.55
N SER A 47 -1.23 15.82 -18.97
CA SER A 47 -0.80 17.16 -19.35
C SER A 47 0.02 17.24 -20.66
N ARG A 48 0.22 16.09 -21.33
CA ARG A 48 1.00 15.97 -22.58
C ARG A 48 2.47 16.44 -22.49
N ARG A 49 3.03 16.54 -21.28
CA ARG A 49 4.46 16.84 -21.06
C ARG A 49 5.37 15.66 -21.39
N MET A 50 4.81 14.46 -21.52
CA MET A 50 5.52 13.24 -21.92
C MET A 50 4.71 12.46 -22.95
N SER A 51 5.39 11.91 -23.96
CA SER A 51 4.72 11.05 -24.95
C SER A 51 4.47 9.65 -24.38
N VAL A 52 3.38 9.01 -24.83
CA VAL A 52 3.01 7.64 -24.46
C VAL A 52 4.16 6.65 -24.71
N MET A 53 4.85 6.76 -25.86
CA MET A 53 5.98 5.90 -26.20
C MET A 53 7.16 6.06 -25.24
N LYS A 54 7.47 7.28 -24.83
CA LYS A 54 8.50 7.56 -23.83
C LYS A 54 8.15 6.94 -22.47
N ALA A 55 6.91 7.15 -22.01
CA ALA A 55 6.44 6.59 -20.75
C ALA A 55 6.44 5.06 -20.77
N PHE A 56 6.02 4.46 -21.89
CA PHE A 56 6.07 3.00 -22.08
C PHE A 56 7.50 2.46 -21.99
N GLY A 57 8.45 3.08 -22.71
CA GLY A 57 9.87 2.68 -22.69
C GLY A 57 10.48 2.80 -21.29
N ILE A 58 10.19 3.89 -20.57
CA ILE A 58 10.64 4.09 -19.19
C ILE A 58 10.02 3.02 -18.27
N GLY A 59 8.71 2.82 -18.35
CA GLY A 59 7.98 1.84 -17.53
C GLY A 59 8.51 0.43 -17.74
N TRP A 60 8.68 0.03 -19.01
CA TRP A 60 9.21 -1.28 -19.36
C TRP A 60 10.67 -1.46 -18.90
N GLY A 61 11.51 -0.46 -19.16
CA GLY A 61 12.93 -0.50 -18.77
C GLY A 61 13.10 -0.59 -17.26
N LEU A 62 12.34 0.19 -16.48
CA LEU A 62 12.38 0.15 -15.02
C LEU A 62 11.84 -1.16 -14.45
N ALA A 63 10.72 -1.67 -14.98
CA ALA A 63 10.14 -2.93 -14.55
C ALA A 63 11.08 -4.12 -14.83
N ALA A 64 11.60 -4.22 -16.06
CA ALA A 64 12.55 -5.26 -16.45
C ALA A 64 13.86 -5.15 -15.65
N PHE A 65 14.42 -3.94 -15.53
CA PHE A 65 15.62 -3.72 -14.74
C PHE A 65 15.40 -4.15 -13.28
N GLY A 66 14.30 -3.75 -12.65
CA GLY A 66 14.02 -4.07 -11.26
C GLY A 66 13.98 -5.57 -11.00
N VAL A 67 13.22 -6.33 -11.81
CA VAL A 67 13.11 -7.79 -11.68
C VAL A 67 14.45 -8.48 -11.96
N ILE A 68 15.13 -8.14 -13.06
CA ILE A 68 16.43 -8.73 -13.42
C ILE A 68 17.49 -8.41 -12.37
N HIS A 69 17.50 -7.18 -11.87
CA HIS A 69 18.44 -6.74 -10.84
C HIS A 69 18.26 -7.51 -9.53
N LEU A 70 17.01 -7.72 -9.09
CA LEU A 70 16.70 -8.54 -7.90
C LEU A 70 17.15 -9.98 -8.12
N ALA A 71 16.86 -10.58 -9.28
CA ALA A 71 17.28 -11.94 -9.60
C ALA A 71 18.81 -12.09 -9.58
N ALA A 72 19.54 -11.12 -10.14
CA ALA A 72 20.97 -11.19 -10.31
C ALA A 72 21.79 -10.78 -9.06
N LYS A 73 21.25 -9.91 -8.21
CA LYS A 73 21.99 -9.28 -7.09
C LYS A 73 21.44 -9.62 -5.71
N VAL A 74 20.21 -10.18 -5.64
CA VAL A 74 19.56 -10.57 -4.38
C VAL A 74 19.26 -12.06 -4.42
N ASN A 75 18.10 -12.48 -4.92
CA ASN A 75 17.72 -13.87 -5.13
C ASN A 75 16.50 -13.99 -6.05
N ALA A 76 16.16 -15.23 -6.43
CA ALA A 76 15.04 -15.51 -7.31
C ALA A 76 13.68 -15.18 -6.67
N GLU A 77 13.52 -15.42 -5.38
CA GLU A 77 12.29 -15.17 -4.63
C GLU A 77 11.95 -13.68 -4.62
N ALA A 78 12.91 -12.81 -4.37
CA ALA A 78 12.74 -11.35 -4.43
C ALA A 78 12.29 -10.90 -5.83
N ALA A 79 12.87 -11.46 -6.88
CA ALA A 79 12.49 -11.17 -8.26
C ALA A 79 11.07 -11.67 -8.58
N ILE A 80 10.68 -12.86 -8.12
CA ILE A 80 9.32 -13.41 -8.29
C ILE A 80 8.29 -12.52 -7.59
N PHE A 81 8.54 -12.10 -6.36
CA PHE A 81 7.64 -11.19 -5.64
C PHE A 81 7.53 -9.82 -6.33
N ALA A 82 8.62 -9.28 -6.86
CA ALA A 82 8.59 -8.04 -7.63
C ALA A 82 7.79 -8.19 -8.94
N ALA A 83 7.99 -9.29 -9.67
CA ALA A 83 7.22 -9.59 -10.87
C ALA A 83 5.73 -9.79 -10.57
N ALA A 84 5.39 -10.48 -9.48
CA ALA A 84 4.01 -10.65 -9.00
C ALA A 84 3.38 -9.29 -8.65
N THR A 85 4.14 -8.39 -8.00
CA THR A 85 3.69 -7.02 -7.71
C THR A 85 3.30 -6.30 -8.99
N ILE A 86 4.18 -6.30 -10.00
CA ILE A 86 3.91 -5.66 -11.30
C ILE A 86 2.66 -6.27 -11.95
N ALA A 87 2.58 -7.61 -12.01
CA ALA A 87 1.50 -8.31 -12.65
C ALA A 87 0.14 -8.01 -11.99
N ILE A 88 0.04 -8.11 -10.68
CA ILE A 88 -1.20 -7.85 -9.94
C ILE A 88 -1.59 -6.37 -10.05
N TYR A 89 -0.62 -5.45 -9.90
CA TYR A 89 -0.89 -4.03 -9.93
C TYR A 89 -1.36 -3.54 -11.30
N VAL A 90 -0.67 -3.96 -12.35
CA VAL A 90 -0.93 -3.49 -13.72
C VAL A 90 -2.13 -4.21 -14.34
N PHE A 91 -2.15 -5.55 -14.29
CA PHE A 91 -3.12 -6.33 -15.07
C PHE A 91 -4.38 -6.71 -14.30
N VAL A 92 -4.38 -6.62 -12.96
CA VAL A 92 -5.56 -6.96 -12.15
C VAL A 92 -6.13 -5.70 -11.48
N TYR A 93 -5.36 -5.06 -10.63
CA TYR A 93 -5.84 -3.91 -9.85
C TYR A 93 -6.25 -2.72 -10.71
N THR A 94 -5.40 -2.29 -11.66
CA THR A 94 -5.66 -1.10 -12.48
C THR A 94 -6.95 -1.22 -13.30
N PRO A 95 -7.20 -2.30 -14.06
CA PRO A 95 -8.47 -2.47 -14.76
C PRO A 95 -9.67 -2.59 -13.82
N MET A 96 -9.47 -3.26 -12.68
CA MET A 96 -10.54 -3.55 -11.72
C MET A 96 -11.14 -2.31 -11.08
N LYS A 97 -10.44 -1.17 -11.07
CA LYS A 97 -10.95 0.12 -10.60
C LYS A 97 -12.26 0.55 -11.31
N LYS A 98 -12.43 0.16 -12.57
CA LYS A 98 -13.64 0.48 -13.35
C LYS A 98 -14.78 -0.53 -13.18
N TRP A 99 -14.49 -1.71 -12.63
CA TRP A 99 -15.47 -2.80 -12.62
C TRP A 99 -16.06 -3.09 -11.26
N HIS A 100 -15.25 -3.02 -10.21
CA HIS A 100 -15.71 -3.44 -8.89
C HIS A 100 -14.95 -2.77 -7.75
N SER A 101 -15.67 -2.40 -6.69
CA SER A 101 -15.11 -1.72 -5.51
C SER A 101 -14.10 -2.55 -4.71
N SER A 102 -14.09 -3.88 -4.87
CA SER A 102 -13.05 -4.74 -4.27
C SER A 102 -11.65 -4.52 -4.86
N ASN A 103 -11.51 -3.66 -5.90
CA ASN A 103 -10.21 -3.19 -6.37
C ASN A 103 -9.31 -2.70 -5.23
N THR A 104 -9.88 -2.07 -4.21
CA THR A 104 -9.13 -1.60 -3.03
C THR A 104 -8.45 -2.74 -2.28
N LEU A 105 -9.13 -3.88 -2.11
CA LEU A 105 -8.56 -5.08 -1.48
C LEU A 105 -7.49 -5.72 -2.37
N VAL A 106 -7.77 -5.81 -3.67
CA VAL A 106 -6.80 -6.35 -4.65
C VAL A 106 -5.57 -5.46 -4.74
N GLY A 107 -5.75 -4.14 -4.76
CA GLY A 107 -4.66 -3.16 -4.76
C GLY A 107 -3.80 -3.17 -3.49
N ALA A 108 -4.38 -3.63 -2.38
CA ALA A 108 -3.63 -3.82 -1.14
C ALA A 108 -2.63 -4.99 -1.20
N ILE A 109 -2.83 -5.96 -2.09
CA ILE A 109 -1.89 -7.09 -2.26
C ILE A 109 -0.52 -6.61 -2.77
N PRO A 110 -0.40 -5.96 -3.94
CA PRO A 110 0.88 -5.48 -4.43
C PRO A 110 1.50 -4.42 -3.50
N GLY A 111 0.70 -3.63 -2.79
CA GLY A 111 1.19 -2.69 -1.78
C GLY A 111 1.79 -3.34 -0.53
N ALA A 112 1.43 -4.60 -0.24
CA ALA A 112 1.92 -5.36 0.90
C ALA A 112 3.08 -6.31 0.57
N ILE A 113 3.42 -6.53 -0.71
CA ILE A 113 4.53 -7.41 -1.13
C ILE A 113 5.93 -6.85 -0.82
N PRO A 114 6.21 -5.52 -0.89
CA PRO A 114 7.58 -5.01 -0.67
C PRO A 114 8.28 -5.49 0.60
N PRO A 115 7.62 -5.62 1.77
CA PRO A 115 8.25 -6.24 2.93
C PRO A 115 8.66 -7.70 2.73
N LEU A 116 7.90 -8.49 1.95
CA LEU A 116 8.31 -9.86 1.60
C LEU A 116 9.57 -9.85 0.72
N ILE A 117 9.69 -8.91 -0.21
CA ILE A 117 10.92 -8.74 -1.00
C ILE A 117 12.10 -8.45 -0.07
N GLY A 118 11.90 -7.55 0.90
CA GLY A 118 12.91 -7.25 1.92
C GLY A 118 13.27 -8.47 2.78
N TRP A 119 12.26 -9.22 3.22
CA TRP A 119 12.42 -10.42 4.05
C TRP A 119 13.24 -11.50 3.35
N VAL A 120 12.85 -11.91 2.15
CA VAL A 120 13.61 -12.92 1.38
C VAL A 120 14.96 -12.37 0.93
N GLY A 121 15.03 -11.07 0.62
CA GLY A 121 16.27 -10.38 0.30
C GLY A 121 17.28 -10.40 1.44
N ALA A 122 16.82 -10.41 2.68
CA ALA A 122 17.67 -10.57 3.86
C ALA A 122 18.04 -12.04 4.17
N GLY A 123 17.59 -13.00 3.36
CA GLY A 123 17.81 -14.42 3.54
C GLY A 123 16.75 -15.13 4.39
N GLY A 124 15.61 -14.46 4.65
CA GLY A 124 14.47 -15.08 5.33
C GLY A 124 13.76 -16.09 4.42
N ASP A 125 13.30 -17.20 5.01
CA ASP A 125 12.46 -18.17 4.32
C ASP A 125 11.12 -17.52 3.93
N TRP A 126 10.72 -17.61 2.66
CA TRP A 126 9.48 -17.04 2.15
C TRP A 126 8.22 -17.68 2.76
N MET A 127 8.32 -18.89 3.32
CA MET A 127 7.24 -19.56 4.06
C MET A 127 7.18 -19.16 5.55
N ALA A 128 8.21 -18.51 6.08
CA ALA A 128 8.26 -18.16 7.48
C ALA A 128 7.19 -17.13 7.87
N TRP A 129 6.57 -17.34 9.03
CA TRP A 129 5.53 -16.46 9.55
C TRP A 129 5.97 -14.98 9.66
N GLY A 130 7.23 -14.71 9.98
CA GLY A 130 7.74 -13.34 10.11
C GLY A 130 7.58 -12.50 8.82
N GLY A 131 7.90 -13.08 7.67
CA GLY A 131 7.69 -12.40 6.37
C GLY A 131 6.20 -12.13 6.09
N TRP A 132 5.35 -13.13 6.32
CA TRP A 132 3.89 -12.98 6.14
C TRP A 132 3.26 -12.05 7.16
N PHE A 133 3.78 -11.99 8.38
CA PHE A 133 3.34 -10.99 9.36
C PHE A 133 3.56 -9.57 8.83
N LEU A 134 4.74 -9.28 8.26
CA LEU A 134 5.03 -7.96 7.67
C LEU A 134 4.14 -7.66 6.46
N PHE A 135 3.85 -8.67 5.63
CA PHE A 135 2.88 -8.54 4.54
C PHE A 135 1.49 -8.16 5.06
N TRP A 136 0.94 -8.93 6.01
CA TRP A 136 -0.38 -8.68 6.56
C TRP A 136 -0.45 -7.38 7.36
N LEU A 137 0.65 -6.96 7.99
CA LEU A 137 0.75 -5.66 8.67
C LEU A 137 0.50 -4.51 7.68
N LEU A 138 1.20 -4.53 6.54
CA LEU A 138 0.99 -3.51 5.51
C LEU A 138 -0.38 -3.67 4.84
N PHE A 139 -0.81 -4.89 4.57
CA PHE A 139 -2.12 -5.15 3.98
C PHE A 139 -3.26 -4.55 4.81
N PHE A 140 -3.30 -4.83 6.11
CA PHE A 140 -4.36 -4.29 6.97
C PHE A 140 -4.18 -2.81 7.28
N TRP A 141 -2.95 -2.31 7.37
CA TRP A 141 -2.71 -0.88 7.58
C TRP A 141 -3.18 0.00 6.41
N GLN A 142 -2.91 -0.40 5.20
CA GLN A 142 -3.24 0.44 4.04
C GLN A 142 -4.75 0.52 3.76
N LEU A 143 -5.55 -0.44 4.24
CA LEU A 143 -7.00 -0.44 3.98
C LEU A 143 -7.73 0.72 4.67
N PRO A 144 -7.59 1.00 5.97
CA PRO A 144 -8.13 2.20 6.59
C PRO A 144 -7.65 3.49 5.89
N HIS A 145 -6.37 3.53 5.50
CA HIS A 145 -5.78 4.63 4.75
C HIS A 145 -6.48 4.85 3.40
N PHE A 146 -6.65 3.78 2.62
CA PHE A 146 -7.31 3.84 1.31
C PHE A 146 -8.80 4.17 1.42
N PHE A 147 -9.50 3.65 2.41
CA PHE A 147 -10.90 4.01 2.63
C PHE A 147 -11.05 5.49 2.94
N ALA A 148 -10.20 6.03 3.83
CA ALA A 148 -10.26 7.44 4.18
C ALA A 148 -9.95 8.36 2.98
N ILE A 149 -8.89 8.11 2.22
CA ILE A 149 -8.56 8.93 1.04
C ILE A 149 -9.59 8.76 -0.08
N SER A 150 -10.11 7.54 -0.29
CA SER A 150 -11.16 7.29 -1.26
C SER A 150 -12.41 8.12 -0.97
N TRP A 151 -12.82 8.22 0.28
CA TRP A 151 -13.97 9.03 0.67
C TRP A 151 -13.68 10.54 0.53
N LEU A 152 -12.48 10.99 0.87
CA LEU A 152 -12.07 12.38 0.70
C LEU A 152 -12.05 12.83 -0.75
N CYS A 153 -11.74 11.93 -1.68
CA CYS A 153 -11.69 12.16 -3.13
C CYS A 153 -12.85 11.52 -3.89
N ARG A 154 -13.97 11.16 -3.21
CA ARG A 154 -15.05 10.37 -3.80
C ARG A 154 -15.67 10.98 -5.04
N GLU A 155 -15.84 12.30 -5.02
CA GLU A 155 -16.44 13.07 -6.13
C GLU A 155 -15.58 12.92 -7.41
N GLU A 156 -14.25 13.12 -7.28
CA GLU A 156 -13.32 12.94 -8.40
C GLU A 156 -13.28 11.50 -8.92
N TYR A 157 -13.37 10.51 -8.02
CA TYR A 157 -13.39 9.09 -8.43
C TYR A 157 -14.71 8.71 -9.14
N GLU A 158 -15.83 9.24 -8.69
CA GLU A 158 -17.14 9.04 -9.34
C GLU A 158 -17.15 9.69 -10.73
N GLU A 159 -16.66 10.92 -10.88
CA GLU A 159 -16.52 11.64 -12.15
C GLU A 159 -15.58 10.91 -13.13
N ALA A 160 -14.52 10.28 -12.65
CA ALA A 160 -13.63 9.45 -13.45
C ALA A 160 -14.21 8.06 -13.78
N GLY A 161 -15.36 7.70 -13.22
CA GLY A 161 -16.04 6.42 -13.45
C GLY A 161 -15.47 5.25 -12.65
N TYR A 162 -14.67 5.53 -11.61
CA TYR A 162 -14.10 4.48 -10.76
C TYR A 162 -15.12 3.92 -9.78
N GLN A 163 -15.12 2.60 -9.62
CA GLN A 163 -15.96 1.87 -8.67
C GLN A 163 -15.25 1.75 -7.33
N MET A 164 -15.47 2.73 -6.45
CA MET A 164 -14.84 2.75 -5.14
C MET A 164 -15.86 2.39 -4.03
N TRP A 165 -15.37 1.95 -2.88
CA TRP A 165 -16.22 1.68 -1.70
C TRP A 165 -16.92 2.93 -1.20
N SER A 166 -16.37 4.10 -1.47
CA SER A 166 -16.89 5.40 -1.08
C SER A 166 -18.00 5.93 -2.00
N ASN A 167 -18.26 5.30 -3.17
CA ASN A 167 -19.28 5.74 -4.09
C ASN A 167 -20.66 5.73 -3.40
N GLY A 168 -21.36 6.85 -3.50
CA GLY A 168 -22.66 7.05 -2.85
C GLY A 168 -22.63 7.17 -1.32
N ASP A 169 -21.47 7.09 -0.67
CA ASP A 169 -21.34 7.22 0.79
C ASP A 169 -21.21 8.69 1.21
N VAL A 170 -22.26 9.50 0.97
CA VAL A 170 -22.25 10.94 1.24
C VAL A 170 -21.93 11.24 2.70
N THR A 171 -22.47 10.43 3.62
CA THR A 171 -22.30 10.63 5.07
C THR A 171 -20.98 10.08 5.62
N GLY A 172 -20.23 9.27 4.86
CA GLY A 172 -19.02 8.58 5.33
C GLY A 172 -19.27 7.43 6.31
N ARG A 173 -20.54 6.99 6.46
CA ARG A 173 -20.89 5.91 7.40
C ARG A 173 -20.28 4.57 7.01
N LYS A 174 -20.41 4.18 5.76
CA LYS A 174 -19.85 2.94 5.22
C LYS A 174 -18.31 2.93 5.34
N THR A 175 -17.71 4.03 4.94
CA THR A 175 -16.24 4.23 5.03
C THR A 175 -15.74 4.14 6.47
N SER A 176 -16.46 4.76 7.42
CA SER A 176 -16.11 4.70 8.85
C SER A 176 -16.18 3.28 9.41
N VAL A 177 -17.21 2.51 9.04
CA VAL A 177 -17.32 1.10 9.45
C VAL A 177 -16.16 0.28 8.90
N LEU A 178 -15.83 0.42 7.62
CA LEU A 178 -14.71 -0.29 7.00
C LEU A 178 -13.38 0.10 7.66
N PHE A 179 -13.18 1.40 7.91
CA PHE A 179 -11.99 1.88 8.62
C PHE A 179 -11.82 1.18 9.98
N VAL A 180 -12.89 1.11 10.78
CA VAL A 180 -12.86 0.46 12.10
C VAL A 180 -12.63 -1.04 11.98
N VAL A 181 -13.33 -1.74 11.09
CA VAL A 181 -13.19 -3.19 10.90
C VAL A 181 -11.74 -3.56 10.57
N PHE A 182 -11.12 -2.90 9.58
CA PHE A 182 -9.74 -3.21 9.20
C PHE A 182 -8.70 -2.73 10.21
N SER A 183 -9.01 -1.69 11.00
CA SER A 183 -8.18 -1.32 12.15
C SER A 183 -8.22 -2.40 13.25
N ILE A 184 -9.37 -3.03 13.48
CA ILE A 184 -9.49 -4.19 14.39
C ILE A 184 -8.70 -5.39 13.86
N CYS A 185 -8.78 -5.69 12.55
CA CYS A 185 -7.95 -6.74 11.94
C CYS A 185 -6.45 -6.49 12.15
N LEU A 186 -6.02 -5.23 11.99
CA LEU A 186 -4.64 -4.81 12.22
C LEU A 186 -4.21 -5.02 13.69
N MET A 187 -5.05 -4.63 14.66
CA MET A 187 -4.78 -4.90 16.09
C MET A 187 -4.68 -6.39 16.37
N SER A 188 -5.62 -7.19 15.86
CA SER A 188 -5.63 -8.65 16.03
C SER A 188 -4.38 -9.31 15.47
N LEU A 189 -3.91 -8.86 14.30
CA LEU A 189 -2.66 -9.34 13.71
C LEU A 189 -1.45 -9.09 14.61
N VAL A 190 -1.32 -7.89 15.19
CA VAL A 190 -0.17 -7.58 16.04
C VAL A 190 -0.24 -8.33 17.38
N ILE A 191 -1.43 -8.54 17.93
CA ILE A 191 -1.61 -9.41 19.08
C ILE A 191 -1.16 -10.85 18.74
N ALA A 192 -1.56 -11.39 17.58
CA ALA A 192 -1.13 -12.71 17.12
C ALA A 192 0.39 -12.79 16.91
N GLY A 193 1.02 -11.76 16.33
CA GLY A 193 2.47 -11.68 16.17
C GLY A 193 3.22 -11.74 17.50
N SER A 194 2.72 -11.04 18.51
CA SER A 194 3.27 -11.14 19.88
C SER A 194 3.05 -12.52 20.50
N ALA A 195 1.86 -13.11 20.34
CA ALA A 195 1.53 -14.44 20.86
C ALA A 195 2.38 -15.56 20.23
N THR A 196 2.83 -15.35 18.99
CA THR A 196 3.74 -16.27 18.28
C THR A 196 5.23 -15.98 18.52
N GLY A 197 5.54 -15.02 19.39
CA GLY A 197 6.91 -14.74 19.83
C GLY A 197 7.74 -13.88 18.86
N LEU A 198 7.13 -13.20 17.88
CA LEU A 198 7.87 -12.29 16.97
C LEU A 198 8.45 -11.06 17.70
N PHE A 199 7.80 -10.64 18.76
CA PHE A 199 8.20 -9.49 19.59
C PHE A 199 7.51 -9.53 20.97
N PRO A 200 8.04 -8.79 21.97
CA PRO A 200 7.47 -8.76 23.33
C PRO A 200 6.04 -8.20 23.38
N SER A 201 5.25 -8.65 24.36
CA SER A 201 3.82 -8.28 24.54
C SER A 201 3.58 -6.79 24.73
N TRP A 202 4.54 -6.04 25.29
CA TRP A 202 4.42 -4.60 25.44
C TRP A 202 4.28 -3.88 24.09
N VAL A 203 4.87 -4.43 23.01
CA VAL A 203 4.72 -3.91 21.64
C VAL A 203 3.27 -4.02 21.19
N ALA A 204 2.62 -5.16 21.42
CA ALA A 204 1.22 -5.35 21.09
C ALA A 204 0.32 -4.38 21.88
N VAL A 205 0.62 -4.12 23.14
CA VAL A 205 -0.12 -3.17 23.98
C VAL A 205 0.06 -1.73 23.44
N ALA A 206 1.30 -1.31 23.20
CA ALA A 206 1.60 0.03 22.68
C ALA A 206 0.96 0.25 21.29
N HIS A 207 1.04 -0.75 20.42
CA HIS A 207 0.43 -0.72 19.11
C HIS A 207 -1.09 -0.60 19.19
N THR A 208 -1.74 -1.42 20.03
CA THR A 208 -3.20 -1.36 20.22
C THR A 208 -3.64 0.01 20.73
N ALA A 209 -2.93 0.56 21.72
CA ALA A 209 -3.20 1.90 22.22
C ALA A 209 -3.05 2.98 21.12
N LEU A 210 -2.02 2.87 20.28
CA LEU A 210 -1.80 3.79 19.16
C LEU A 210 -2.94 3.68 18.13
N VAL A 211 -3.35 2.49 17.73
CA VAL A 211 -4.47 2.30 16.79
C VAL A 211 -5.77 2.86 17.35
N ILE A 212 -6.10 2.59 18.60
CA ILE A 212 -7.29 3.16 19.29
C ILE A 212 -7.23 4.69 19.28
N TYR A 213 -6.06 5.26 19.57
CA TYR A 213 -5.86 6.71 19.53
C TYR A 213 -6.13 7.28 18.13
N LEU A 214 -5.62 6.62 17.08
CA LEU A 214 -5.79 7.05 15.69
C LEU A 214 -7.23 6.85 15.18
N MET A 215 -7.97 5.92 15.76
CA MET A 215 -9.40 5.71 15.45
C MET A 215 -10.32 6.75 16.07
N ARG A 216 -9.89 7.52 17.08
CA ARG A 216 -10.74 8.50 17.79
C ARG A 216 -11.53 9.43 16.86
N PRO A 217 -10.94 10.05 15.82
CA PRO A 217 -11.70 10.90 14.91
C PRO A 217 -12.86 10.18 14.22
N ILE A 218 -12.68 8.89 13.91
CA ILE A 218 -13.70 8.05 13.30
C ILE A 218 -14.74 7.58 14.31
N LEU A 219 -14.33 7.19 15.51
CA LEU A 219 -15.24 6.76 16.58
C LEU A 219 -16.15 7.90 17.06
N SER A 220 -15.66 9.15 17.05
CA SER A 220 -16.46 10.35 17.34
C SER A 220 -17.22 10.86 16.13
N TYR A 221 -16.96 10.35 14.94
CA TYR A 221 -17.61 10.75 13.69
C TYR A 221 -19.06 10.25 13.64
N ARG A 222 -20.00 11.17 13.59
CA ARG A 222 -21.44 10.87 13.62
C ARG A 222 -22.05 10.69 12.21
N ALA A 223 -21.26 10.30 11.23
CA ALA A 223 -21.68 10.19 9.83
C ALA A 223 -22.38 11.49 9.32
N SER A 224 -21.79 12.63 9.67
CA SER A 224 -22.30 13.96 9.36
C SER A 224 -21.96 14.44 7.94
N GLY A 225 -21.09 13.73 7.23
CA GLY A 225 -20.53 14.18 5.95
C GLY A 225 -19.38 15.19 6.11
N GLU A 226 -18.98 15.55 7.33
CA GLU A 226 -17.86 16.46 7.55
C GLU A 226 -16.51 15.86 7.14
N ARG A 227 -15.71 16.63 6.40
CA ARG A 227 -14.41 16.15 5.88
C ARG A 227 -13.29 16.13 6.95
N ALA A 228 -13.39 16.98 7.98
CA ALA A 228 -12.32 17.19 8.95
C ALA A 228 -11.96 15.92 9.77
N PRO A 229 -12.90 15.15 10.34
CA PRO A 229 -12.57 13.94 11.07
C PRO A 229 -11.93 12.87 10.19
N MET A 230 -12.44 12.68 8.95
CA MET A 230 -11.90 11.71 8.00
C MET A 230 -10.46 12.10 7.57
N ARG A 231 -10.21 13.40 7.36
CA ARG A 231 -8.86 13.92 7.06
C ARG A 231 -7.89 13.68 8.22
N LYS A 232 -8.33 13.89 9.48
CA LYS A 232 -7.51 13.58 10.66
C LYS A 232 -7.17 12.11 10.76
N ALA A 233 -8.14 11.23 10.50
CA ALA A 233 -7.92 9.78 10.47
C ALA A 233 -6.94 9.39 9.36
N PHE A 234 -7.11 9.91 8.15
CA PHE A 234 -6.19 9.71 7.03
C PHE A 234 -4.74 10.11 7.39
N LEU A 235 -4.54 11.31 7.91
CA LEU A 235 -3.21 11.79 8.33
C LEU A 235 -2.64 10.94 9.46
N GLY A 236 -3.49 10.48 10.38
CA GLY A 236 -3.10 9.57 11.45
C GLY A 236 -2.51 8.25 10.91
N THR A 237 -3.11 7.68 9.86
CA THR A 237 -2.57 6.45 9.25
C THR A 237 -1.20 6.64 8.61
N LEU A 238 -0.90 7.84 8.10
CA LEU A 238 0.44 8.15 7.56
C LEU A 238 1.50 8.20 8.66
N LEU A 239 1.15 8.78 9.82
CA LEU A 239 2.06 8.84 10.96
C LEU A 239 2.27 7.47 11.61
N TYR A 240 1.23 6.65 11.62
CA TYR A 240 1.22 5.33 12.24
C TYR A 240 2.31 4.41 11.67
N LEU A 241 2.41 4.29 10.35
CA LEU A 241 3.28 3.30 9.71
C LEU A 241 4.77 3.47 10.07
N PRO A 242 5.39 4.66 9.94
CA PRO A 242 6.78 4.85 10.36
C PRO A 242 7.02 4.53 11.83
N LEU A 243 6.10 4.96 12.72
CA LEU A 243 6.23 4.70 14.16
C LEU A 243 6.23 3.20 14.47
N VAL A 244 5.32 2.45 13.85
CA VAL A 244 5.21 1.01 14.07
C VAL A 244 6.40 0.26 13.49
N LEU A 245 6.82 0.59 12.26
CA LEU A 245 7.96 -0.08 11.63
C LEU A 245 9.26 0.17 12.40
N VAL A 246 9.48 1.39 12.88
CA VAL A 246 10.63 1.70 13.75
C VAL A 246 10.52 0.92 15.07
N GLY A 247 9.36 0.93 15.72
CA GLY A 247 9.15 0.17 16.96
C GLY A 247 9.40 -1.33 16.80
N LEU A 248 8.90 -1.92 15.70
CA LEU A 248 9.14 -3.34 15.39
C LEU A 248 10.62 -3.61 15.09
N ALA A 249 11.33 -2.73 14.37
CA ALA A 249 12.74 -2.92 14.06
C ALA A 249 13.63 -3.00 15.32
N PHE A 250 13.26 -2.31 16.40
CA PHE A 250 13.96 -2.39 17.69
C PHE A 250 13.50 -3.55 18.59
N ALA A 251 12.28 -4.03 18.40
CA ALA A 251 11.68 -5.03 19.28
C ALA A 251 11.60 -6.44 18.67
N TRP A 252 12.00 -6.61 17.41
CA TRP A 252 11.97 -7.90 16.73
C TRP A 252 12.94 -8.89 17.35
N THR A 253 12.47 -10.08 17.68
CA THR A 253 13.25 -11.14 18.36
C THR A 253 13.64 -12.28 17.42
#